data_8414d04fa89b2577c2892b34869e3da7
#
_entry.id   8414d04fa89b2577c2892b34869e3da7
#
_cell.length_a   1.000
_cell.length_b   1.000
_cell.length_c   1.000
_cell.angle_alpha   90.00
_cell.angle_beta   90.00
_cell.angle_gamma   90.00
#
_symmetry.space_group_name_H-M   'P 1'
#
loop_
_entity.id
_entity.type
_entity.pdbx_description
1 polymer ?
#
loop_
_entity_poly.entity_id
_entity_poly.type
_entity_poly.pdbx_seq_one_letter_code
_entity_poly.pdbx_strand_id
1 'polypeptide(L)'
;INQKLPFINKKFIGEVYSYKDIVEHRVYAKNFKQKGMYNAVMPMWDNTPRRNDRGNVIYDGATPQLYKKWLMDVIRHYHNDCQLEDPLIFINAWNEWGEGAYLEPDRFYGYAYLEATKDAILACRAEQDSRDDENMRGNTLMIDEKKHWSHHT
;
A
#
# COMPACT_ATOMS: atom_id res chain seq x y z
N ILE A 1 18.75 -1.43 2.74
CA ILE A 1 19.48 -0.86 3.90
C ILE A 1 19.47 -1.94 4.98
N ASN A 2 20.53 -2.74 5.03
CA ASN A 2 20.73 -3.74 6.09
C ASN A 2 21.17 -3.01 7.38
N GLN A 3 20.22 -2.65 8.22
CA GLN A 3 20.54 -2.25 9.57
C GLN A 3 20.83 -3.52 10.39
N LYS A 4 22.08 -3.76 10.70
CA LYS A 4 22.45 -4.77 11.71
C LYS A 4 21.93 -4.26 13.05
N LEU A 5 20.78 -4.76 13.49
CA LEU A 5 20.26 -4.46 14.82
C LEU A 5 21.22 -5.03 15.88
N PRO A 6 21.65 -4.22 16.86
CA PRO A 6 22.72 -4.61 17.81
C PRO A 6 22.33 -5.75 18.76
N PHE A 7 21.07 -6.19 18.74
CA PHE A 7 20.53 -7.23 19.63
C PHE A 7 20.27 -8.59 18.96
N ILE A 8 20.57 -8.72 17.67
CA ILE A 8 20.37 -10.00 16.99
C ILE A 8 21.41 -11.00 17.47
N ASN A 9 20.95 -12.18 17.88
CA ASN A 9 21.82 -13.30 18.22
C ASN A 9 22.82 -13.54 17.07
N LYS A 10 24.12 -13.64 17.39
CA LYS A 10 25.18 -13.88 16.40
C LYS A 10 25.00 -15.16 15.57
N LYS A 11 24.12 -16.06 16.01
CA LYS A 11 23.74 -17.29 15.30
C LYS A 11 22.54 -17.10 14.33
N PHE A 12 21.90 -15.93 14.34
CA PHE A 12 20.81 -15.67 13.40
C PHE A 12 21.34 -15.53 11.98
N ILE A 13 20.89 -16.40 11.10
CA ILE A 13 21.22 -16.41 9.68
C ILE A 13 19.98 -15.94 8.92
N GLY A 14 19.86 -14.64 8.69
CA GLY A 14 18.73 -14.05 8.02
C GLY A 14 18.96 -12.58 7.72
N GLU A 15 17.96 -11.98 7.09
CA GLU A 15 17.94 -10.56 6.76
C GLU A 15 16.82 -9.87 7.53
N VAL A 16 17.12 -8.73 8.12
CA VAL A 16 16.13 -7.90 8.82
C VAL A 16 16.07 -6.55 8.13
N TYR A 17 14.90 -6.21 7.67
CA TYR A 17 14.61 -4.93 7.01
C TYR A 17 13.69 -4.09 7.89
N SER A 18 13.87 -2.79 7.88
CA SER A 18 12.94 -1.86 8.51
C SER A 18 11.68 -1.74 7.66
N TYR A 19 10.54 -2.15 8.20
CA TYR A 19 9.24 -1.97 7.53
C TYR A 19 8.94 -0.49 7.31
N LYS A 20 9.29 0.35 8.28
CA LYS A 20 9.17 1.80 8.18
C LYS A 20 9.95 2.35 6.98
N ASP A 21 11.21 1.95 6.82
CA ASP A 21 12.05 2.43 5.71
C ASP A 21 11.49 1.99 4.34
N ILE A 22 10.94 0.78 4.25
CA ILE A 22 10.30 0.30 3.04
C ILE A 22 9.14 1.21 2.65
N VAL A 23 8.31 1.57 3.64
CA VAL A 23 7.12 2.40 3.40
C VAL A 23 7.49 3.87 3.16
N GLU A 24 8.37 4.45 3.96
CA GLU A 24 8.74 5.86 3.85
C GLU A 24 9.53 6.17 2.59
N HIS A 25 10.42 5.28 2.15
CA HIS A 25 11.18 5.43 0.92
C HIS A 25 10.48 4.81 -0.31
N ARG A 26 9.26 4.30 -0.16
CA ARG A 26 8.46 3.72 -1.24
C ARG A 26 9.26 2.70 -2.07
N VAL A 27 9.99 1.81 -1.41
CA VAL A 27 10.86 0.83 -2.08
C VAL A 27 10.08 -0.04 -3.09
N TYR A 28 8.82 -0.34 -2.79
CA TYR A 28 7.88 -1.08 -3.62
C TYR A 28 7.46 -0.34 -4.90
N ALA A 29 7.52 0.98 -4.92
CA ALA A 29 7.05 1.79 -6.06
C ALA A 29 7.89 1.60 -7.34
N LYS A 30 9.07 1.00 -7.24
CA LYS A 30 9.88 0.62 -8.38
C LYS A 30 9.15 -0.32 -9.35
N ASN A 31 8.22 -1.11 -8.84
CA ASN A 31 7.46 -2.10 -9.60
C ASN A 31 6.16 -1.54 -10.20
N PHE A 32 5.74 -0.34 -9.84
CA PHE A 32 4.49 0.26 -10.29
C PHE A 32 4.37 0.38 -11.81
N LYS A 33 5.49 0.60 -12.50
CA LYS A 33 5.52 0.79 -13.95
C LYS A 33 5.71 -0.48 -14.75
N GLN A 34 5.75 -1.64 -14.11
CA GLN A 34 6.03 -2.89 -14.78
C GLN A 34 4.75 -3.47 -15.39
N LYS A 35 4.67 -3.48 -16.73
CA LYS A 35 3.50 -3.97 -17.46
C LYS A 35 3.23 -5.45 -17.15
N GLY A 36 1.96 -5.76 -16.88
CA GLY A 36 1.52 -7.14 -16.60
C GLY A 36 1.79 -7.62 -15.17
N MET A 37 2.18 -6.71 -14.26
CA MET A 37 2.33 -6.99 -12.85
C MET A 37 1.26 -6.27 -12.03
N TYR A 38 0.71 -7.01 -11.07
CA TYR A 38 -0.16 -6.45 -10.05
C TYR A 38 0.66 -6.14 -8.79
N ASN A 39 0.28 -5.07 -8.09
CA ASN A 39 0.93 -4.70 -6.86
C ASN A 39 0.38 -5.51 -5.68
N ALA A 40 1.27 -5.81 -4.74
CA ALA A 40 0.92 -6.44 -3.48
C ALA A 40 1.38 -5.59 -2.30
N VAL A 41 0.65 -5.70 -1.21
CA VAL A 41 1.01 -5.17 0.10
C VAL A 41 1.02 -6.28 1.12
N MET A 42 1.77 -6.12 2.20
CA MET A 42 1.75 -7.07 3.31
C MET A 42 1.60 -6.32 4.63
N PRO A 43 0.75 -6.82 5.55
CA PRO A 43 0.55 -6.20 6.86
C PRO A 43 1.83 -6.21 7.69
N MET A 44 2.54 -7.33 7.68
CA MET A 44 3.78 -7.60 8.37
C MET A 44 4.44 -8.82 7.74
N TRP A 45 5.68 -9.15 8.14
CA TRP A 45 6.36 -10.34 7.67
C TRP A 45 7.44 -10.79 8.65
N ASP A 46 7.32 -12.02 9.13
CA ASP A 46 8.36 -12.72 9.88
C ASP A 46 8.22 -14.23 9.63
N ASN A 47 9.05 -14.78 8.76
CA ASN A 47 8.99 -16.19 8.41
C ASN A 47 9.86 -17.11 9.31
N THR A 48 10.38 -16.61 10.42
CA THR A 48 11.19 -17.39 11.35
C THR A 48 10.48 -18.62 11.91
N PRO A 49 9.16 -18.58 12.21
CA PRO A 49 8.46 -19.77 12.70
C PRO A 49 8.44 -20.94 11.71
N ARG A 50 8.47 -20.64 10.41
CA ARG A 50 8.43 -21.65 9.34
C ARG A 50 9.80 -22.17 8.94
N ARG A 51 10.84 -21.33 9.06
CA ARG A 51 12.19 -21.61 8.50
C ARG A 51 13.25 -21.91 9.56
N ASN A 52 12.93 -21.82 10.83
CA ASN A 52 13.89 -21.94 11.92
C ASN A 52 15.09 -20.96 11.75
N ASP A 53 16.32 -21.49 11.59
CA ASP A 53 17.54 -20.68 11.62
C ASP A 53 18.10 -20.31 10.24
N ARG A 54 17.41 -20.64 9.13
CA ARG A 54 18.01 -20.51 7.80
C ARG A 54 17.16 -19.70 6.84
N GLY A 55 17.76 -18.67 6.27
CA GLY A 55 17.15 -17.88 5.19
C GLY A 55 15.91 -17.14 5.62
N ASN A 56 15.91 -16.67 6.86
CA ASN A 56 14.81 -15.87 7.42
C ASN A 56 14.84 -14.45 6.86
N VAL A 57 13.68 -13.95 6.56
CA VAL A 57 13.47 -12.54 6.23
C VAL A 57 12.46 -11.99 7.21
N ILE A 58 12.80 -10.88 7.84
CA ILE A 58 11.95 -10.18 8.78
C ILE A 58 11.81 -8.74 8.32
N TYR A 59 10.58 -8.23 8.32
CA TYR A 59 10.33 -6.80 8.18
C TYR A 59 9.91 -6.24 9.54
N ASP A 60 10.90 -5.76 10.28
CA ASP A 60 10.74 -5.28 11.65
C ASP A 60 10.03 -3.92 11.71
N GLY A 61 9.25 -3.72 12.78
CA GLY A 61 8.56 -2.47 13.05
C GLY A 61 7.30 -2.24 12.20
N ALA A 62 6.67 -3.29 11.70
CA ALA A 62 5.37 -3.20 11.03
C ALA A 62 4.29 -2.71 12.01
N THR A 63 3.46 -1.77 11.57
CA THR A 63 2.32 -1.24 12.31
C THR A 63 1.11 -1.06 11.40
N PRO A 64 -0.13 -1.07 11.93
CA PRO A 64 -1.33 -0.80 11.14
C PRO A 64 -1.27 0.54 10.39
N GLN A 65 -0.64 1.56 10.97
CA GLN A 65 -0.49 2.88 10.36
C GLN A 65 0.45 2.87 9.16
N LEU A 66 1.59 2.19 9.27
CA LEU A 66 2.53 2.04 8.15
C LEU A 66 1.94 1.19 7.04
N TYR A 67 1.25 0.10 7.39
CA TYR A 67 0.53 -0.73 6.43
C TYR A 67 -0.56 0.09 5.69
N LYS A 68 -1.37 0.87 6.41
CA LYS A 68 -2.36 1.77 5.84
C LYS A 68 -1.73 2.72 4.83
N LYS A 69 -0.60 3.35 5.19
CA LYS A 69 0.13 4.26 4.31
C LYS A 69 0.57 3.58 3.01
N TRP A 70 1.11 2.37 3.10
CA TRP A 70 1.51 1.58 1.93
C TRP A 70 0.31 1.23 1.05
N LEU A 71 -0.77 0.72 1.65
CA LEU A 71 -1.98 0.38 0.90
C LEU A 71 -2.58 1.59 0.19
N MET A 72 -2.68 2.74 0.87
CA MET A 72 -3.16 3.99 0.26
C MET A 72 -2.29 4.43 -0.91
N ASP A 73 -0.97 4.31 -0.81
CA ASP A 73 -0.05 4.66 -1.88
C ASP A 73 -0.26 3.80 -3.13
N VAL A 74 -0.47 2.50 -2.94
CA VAL A 74 -0.79 1.57 -4.04
C VAL A 74 -2.15 1.89 -4.66
N ILE A 75 -3.18 2.15 -3.86
CA ILE A 75 -4.52 2.51 -4.36
C ILE A 75 -4.45 3.81 -5.19
N ARG A 76 -3.79 4.84 -4.66
CA ARG A 76 -3.60 6.12 -5.35
C ARG A 76 -2.84 5.97 -6.67
N HIS A 77 -1.84 5.09 -6.70
CA HIS A 77 -1.15 4.80 -7.95
C HIS A 77 -2.11 4.26 -9.00
N TYR A 78 -2.97 3.30 -8.66
CA TYR A 78 -3.97 2.78 -9.61
C TYR A 78 -4.96 3.83 -10.08
N HIS A 79 -5.41 4.74 -9.22
CA HIS A 79 -6.33 5.81 -9.61
C HIS A 79 -5.69 6.85 -10.54
N ASN A 80 -4.38 7.08 -10.42
CA ASN A 80 -3.73 8.19 -11.14
C ASN A 80 -2.98 7.77 -12.41
N ASP A 81 -2.47 6.55 -12.48
CA ASP A 81 -1.46 6.17 -13.49
C ASP A 81 -1.65 4.75 -14.05
N CYS A 82 -2.70 4.04 -13.64
CA CYS A 82 -2.88 2.67 -14.06
C CYS A 82 -3.66 2.56 -15.36
N GLN A 83 -3.06 1.92 -16.36
CA GLN A 83 -3.69 1.59 -17.64
C GLN A 83 -4.36 0.21 -17.62
N LEU A 84 -4.57 -0.37 -16.44
CA LEU A 84 -5.24 -1.66 -16.29
C LEU A 84 -6.76 -1.46 -16.32
N GLU A 85 -7.46 -2.27 -17.11
CA GLU A 85 -8.92 -2.26 -17.15
C GLU A 85 -9.53 -2.64 -15.80
N ASP A 86 -8.92 -3.62 -15.12
CA ASP A 86 -9.32 -4.10 -13.79
C ASP A 86 -8.14 -4.07 -12.81
N PRO A 87 -7.94 -2.99 -12.07
CA PRO A 87 -6.86 -2.89 -11.10
C PRO A 87 -7.10 -3.82 -9.90
N LEU A 88 -6.17 -4.74 -9.67
CA LEU A 88 -6.19 -5.65 -8.53
C LEU A 88 -5.01 -5.37 -7.60
N ILE A 89 -5.28 -5.34 -6.30
CA ILE A 89 -4.27 -5.24 -5.25
C ILE A 89 -4.32 -6.52 -4.42
N PHE A 90 -3.19 -7.20 -4.33
CA PHE A 90 -3.07 -8.39 -3.50
C PHE A 90 -2.60 -8.02 -2.10
N ILE A 91 -3.23 -8.58 -1.08
CA ILE A 91 -2.77 -8.45 0.31
C ILE A 91 -2.24 -9.81 0.75
N ASN A 92 -0.99 -9.86 1.12
CA ASN A 92 -0.35 -11.08 1.63
C ASN A 92 -0.22 -11.00 3.16
N ALA A 93 -1.10 -11.62 3.94
CA ALA A 93 -2.24 -12.40 3.53
C ALA A 93 -3.41 -12.23 4.52
N TRP A 94 -4.48 -13.04 4.37
CA TRP A 94 -5.53 -13.10 5.38
C TRP A 94 -5.02 -13.79 6.66
N ASN A 95 -4.37 -14.95 6.55
CA ASN A 95 -4.04 -15.80 7.69
C ASN A 95 -2.72 -16.61 7.56
N GLU A 96 -1.70 -16.06 6.97
CA GLU A 96 -0.37 -16.70 6.93
C GLU A 96 0.42 -16.49 8.23
N TRP A 97 -0.12 -17.04 9.33
CA TRP A 97 0.47 -16.97 10.67
C TRP A 97 1.90 -17.50 10.73
N GLY A 98 2.20 -18.56 9.99
CA GLY A 98 3.53 -19.17 9.93
C GLY A 98 4.59 -18.28 9.27
N GLU A 99 4.17 -17.22 8.60
CA GLU A 99 5.03 -16.21 7.97
C GLU A 99 4.87 -14.83 8.61
N GLY A 100 4.14 -14.76 9.74
CA GLY A 100 3.84 -13.49 10.39
C GLY A 100 3.16 -12.50 9.46
N ALA A 101 2.36 -12.97 8.49
CA ALA A 101 1.70 -12.16 7.48
C ALA A 101 0.19 -12.41 7.53
N TYR A 102 -0.54 -11.62 8.29
CA TYR A 102 -1.97 -11.87 8.50
C TYR A 102 -2.76 -10.58 8.75
N LEU A 103 -4.02 -10.61 8.32
CA LEU A 103 -5.03 -9.58 8.62
C LEU A 103 -6.03 -10.04 9.68
N GLU A 104 -6.07 -11.35 9.98
CA GLU A 104 -6.93 -11.86 11.05
C GLU A 104 -6.64 -11.12 12.35
N PRO A 105 -7.68 -10.85 13.16
CA PRO A 105 -7.51 -10.21 14.46
C PRO A 105 -6.60 -10.98 15.39
N ASP A 106 -5.67 -10.30 16.04
CA ASP A 106 -4.73 -10.88 16.98
C ASP A 106 -4.89 -10.29 18.39
N ARG A 107 -4.12 -10.82 19.34
CA ARG A 107 -4.17 -10.35 20.73
C ARG A 107 -3.49 -9.01 20.94
N PHE A 108 -2.59 -8.62 20.04
CA PHE A 108 -1.79 -7.41 20.19
C PHE A 108 -2.43 -6.20 19.52
N TYR A 109 -2.85 -6.39 18.27
CA TYR A 109 -3.44 -5.32 17.46
C TYR A 109 -4.96 -5.38 17.38
N GLY A 110 -5.59 -6.47 17.84
CA GLY A 110 -7.03 -6.66 17.68
C GLY A 110 -7.45 -6.55 16.22
N TYR A 111 -8.39 -5.69 15.91
CA TYR A 111 -8.89 -5.42 14.54
C TYR A 111 -8.13 -4.32 13.79
N ALA A 112 -7.05 -3.76 14.35
CA ALA A 112 -6.43 -2.55 13.82
C ALA A 112 -5.94 -2.67 12.36
N TYR A 113 -5.48 -3.85 11.90
CA TYR A 113 -5.11 -4.04 10.50
C TYR A 113 -6.32 -4.07 9.56
N LEU A 114 -7.45 -4.63 9.97
CA LEU A 114 -8.70 -4.60 9.22
C LEU A 114 -9.29 -3.18 9.17
N GLU A 115 -9.25 -2.47 10.27
CA GLU A 115 -9.64 -1.05 10.34
C GLU A 115 -8.75 -0.20 9.43
N ALA A 116 -7.43 -0.42 9.47
CA ALA A 116 -6.48 0.24 8.59
C ALA A 116 -6.77 -0.02 7.10
N THR A 117 -7.15 -1.26 6.76
CA THR A 117 -7.56 -1.63 5.39
C THR A 117 -8.82 -0.89 4.97
N LYS A 118 -9.87 -0.94 5.79
CA LYS A 118 -11.13 -0.22 5.56
C LYS A 118 -10.90 1.26 5.37
N ASP A 119 -10.16 1.87 6.28
CA ASP A 119 -9.87 3.30 6.28
C ASP A 119 -9.06 3.73 5.04
N ALA A 120 -8.09 2.90 4.60
CA ALA A 120 -7.32 3.18 3.39
C ALA A 120 -8.22 3.23 2.16
N ILE A 121 -9.12 2.25 2.02
CA ILE A 121 -10.05 2.16 0.90
C ILE A 121 -11.02 3.35 0.90
N LEU A 122 -11.62 3.66 2.06
CA LEU A 122 -12.59 4.75 2.16
C LEU A 122 -11.95 6.12 1.92
N ALA A 123 -10.76 6.37 2.46
CA ALA A 123 -10.05 7.63 2.25
C ALA A 123 -9.68 7.83 0.78
N CYS A 124 -9.14 6.81 0.11
CA CYS A 124 -8.78 6.92 -1.30
C CYS A 124 -10.00 7.06 -2.22
N ARG A 125 -11.14 6.44 -1.88
CA ARG A 125 -12.40 6.62 -2.60
C ARG A 125 -12.89 8.07 -2.49
N ALA A 126 -12.93 8.63 -1.28
CA ALA A 126 -13.34 10.02 -1.08
C ALA A 126 -12.44 11.03 -1.82
N GLU A 127 -11.13 10.76 -1.88
CA GLU A 127 -10.19 11.56 -2.67
C GLU A 127 -10.47 11.48 -4.17
N GLN A 128 -10.90 10.33 -4.68
CA GLN A 128 -11.25 10.14 -6.08
C GLN A 128 -12.56 10.86 -6.42
N ASP A 129 -13.59 10.66 -5.62
CA ASP A 129 -14.90 11.31 -5.82
C ASP A 129 -14.75 12.84 -5.85
N SER A 130 -13.93 13.42 -4.96
CA SER A 130 -13.66 14.85 -4.92
C SER A 130 -12.97 15.37 -6.21
N ARG A 131 -12.03 14.60 -6.76
CA ARG A 131 -11.34 14.95 -8.03
C ARG A 131 -12.27 14.88 -9.21
N ASP A 132 -13.13 13.88 -9.26
CA ASP A 132 -14.08 13.71 -10.35
C ASP A 132 -15.11 14.86 -10.36
N ASP A 133 -15.57 15.31 -9.18
CA ASP A 133 -16.42 16.48 -9.03
C ASP A 133 -15.74 17.78 -9.48
N GLU A 134 -14.47 17.99 -9.14
CA GLU A 134 -13.71 19.15 -9.58
C GLU A 134 -13.52 19.17 -11.12
N ASN A 135 -13.21 18.03 -11.70
CA ASN A 135 -13.07 17.87 -13.15
C ASN A 135 -14.38 18.14 -13.89
N MET A 136 -15.52 17.68 -13.36
CA MET A 136 -16.84 17.95 -13.94
C MET A 136 -17.18 19.44 -13.89
N ARG A 137 -16.91 20.13 -12.79
CA ARG A 137 -17.14 21.58 -12.65
C ARG A 137 -16.23 22.38 -13.60
N GLY A 138 -14.96 22.01 -13.70
CA GLY A 138 -14.02 22.66 -14.64
C GLY A 138 -14.45 22.52 -16.09
N ASN A 139 -14.91 21.37 -16.51
CA ASN A 139 -15.42 21.15 -17.86
C ASN A 139 -16.70 21.93 -18.16
N THR A 140 -17.60 22.07 -17.17
CA THR A 140 -18.83 22.86 -17.34
C THR A 140 -18.54 24.32 -17.56
N LEU A 141 -17.60 24.91 -16.80
CA LEU A 141 -17.17 26.30 -16.98
C LEU A 141 -16.56 26.57 -18.37
N MET A 142 -15.73 25.64 -18.86
CA MET A 142 -15.13 25.77 -20.21
C MET A 142 -16.16 25.69 -21.35
N ILE A 143 -17.25 24.96 -21.17
CA ILE A 143 -18.32 24.86 -22.17
C ILE A 143 -19.14 26.18 -22.20
N ASP A 144 -19.39 26.78 -21.06
CA ASP A 144 -20.12 28.04 -20.96
C ASP A 144 -19.32 29.22 -21.53
N GLU A 145 -18.02 29.28 -21.29
CA GLU A 145 -17.17 30.28 -21.91
C GLU A 145 -17.13 30.17 -23.43
N LYS A 146 -17.04 28.96 -24.00
CA LYS A 146 -17.06 28.76 -25.46
C LYS A 146 -18.39 29.16 -26.09
N LYS A 147 -19.54 28.99 -25.43
CA LYS A 147 -20.85 29.44 -25.92
C LYS A 147 -20.97 30.97 -25.94
N HIS A 148 -20.30 31.65 -25.02
CA HIS A 148 -20.38 33.13 -24.96
C HIS A 148 -19.62 33.79 -26.11
N TRP A 149 -18.58 33.17 -26.66
CA TRP A 149 -17.81 33.68 -27.81
C TRP A 149 -18.42 33.38 -29.16
N SER A 150 -19.36 32.44 -29.27
CA SER A 150 -20.00 32.06 -30.54
C SER A 150 -21.19 32.95 -30.93
N HIS A 151 -21.59 33.91 -30.10
CA HIS A 151 -22.70 34.84 -30.37
C HIS A 151 -22.23 36.25 -30.78
N HIS A 152 -20.94 36.49 -31.03
CA HIS A 152 -20.40 37.79 -31.42
C HIS A 152 -19.65 37.77 -32.77
N THR A 153 -19.97 36.79 -33.63
CA THR A 153 -19.60 36.76 -35.04
C THR A 153 -20.88 36.58 -35.84
#